data_5931156e7e2e26062f981fecc9662ce1
#
_entry.id   5931156e7e2e26062f981fecc9662ce1
#
_cell.length_a   1.000
_cell.length_b   1.000
_cell.length_c   1.000
_cell.angle_alpha   90.00
_cell.angle_beta   90.00
_cell.angle_gamma   90.00
#
_symmetry.space_group_name_H-M   'P 1'
#
loop_
_entity.id
_entity.type
_entity.pdbx_description
1 polymer ?
#
loop_
_entity_poly.entity_id
_entity_poly.type
_entity_poly.pdbx_seq_one_letter_code
_entity_poly.pdbx_strand_id
1 'polypeptide(L)'
;MQLKMSTRTVKGILVLDCNGRVVFGEESADLRDTVKRLLSETKQIVLNLGGVNYIDSGGLGTLVALYTTAHNAGGSIKLCNLTQRVGDLLQVTKLLTIFEVYDSEEAAIEAFRKGAAA
;
A
#
# COMPACT_ATOMS: atom_id res chain seq x y z
N MET A 1 -2.37 5.23 -19.54
CA MET A 1 -2.36 5.84 -18.22
C MET A 1 -1.28 5.22 -17.40
N GLN A 2 -0.66 5.96 -16.56
CA GLN A 2 0.45 5.47 -15.79
C GLN A 2 0.18 5.57 -14.31
N LEU A 3 0.94 4.83 -13.55
CA LEU A 3 0.94 4.91 -12.10
C LEU A 3 2.16 5.72 -11.70
N LYS A 4 1.95 6.85 -11.06
CA LYS A 4 3.02 7.69 -10.55
C LYS A 4 3.21 7.42 -9.08
N MET A 5 4.45 7.23 -8.67
CA MET A 5 4.78 6.92 -7.29
C MET A 5 5.88 7.85 -6.80
N SER A 6 5.78 8.25 -5.55
CA SER A 6 6.84 9.03 -4.91
C SER A 6 6.93 8.63 -3.45
N THR A 7 8.11 8.81 -2.86
CA THR A 7 8.34 8.43 -1.48
C THR A 7 8.56 9.66 -0.62
N ARG A 8 8.10 9.57 0.63
CA ARG A 8 8.34 10.57 1.67
C ARG A 8 8.61 9.83 2.96
N THR A 9 9.33 10.47 3.87
CA THR A 9 9.51 9.92 5.21
C THR A 9 8.80 10.84 6.18
N VAL A 10 7.89 10.30 6.97
CA VAL A 10 7.13 11.05 7.95
C VAL A 10 7.30 10.37 9.31
N LYS A 11 7.89 11.07 10.26
CA LYS A 11 8.15 10.55 11.60
C LYS A 11 8.89 9.21 11.58
N GLY A 12 9.82 9.08 10.65
CA GLY A 12 10.62 7.88 10.52
C GLY A 12 9.97 6.76 9.74
N ILE A 13 8.74 6.93 9.29
CA ILE A 13 8.00 5.91 8.53
C ILE A 13 8.00 6.28 7.06
N LEU A 14 8.32 5.32 6.21
CA LEU A 14 8.32 5.54 4.76
C LEU A 14 6.89 5.52 4.23
N VAL A 15 6.53 6.57 3.49
CA VAL A 15 5.22 6.67 2.84
C VAL A 15 5.43 6.61 1.33
N LEU A 16 4.74 5.71 0.67
CA LEU A 16 4.72 5.63 -0.78
C LEU A 16 3.39 6.20 -1.28
N ASP A 17 3.47 7.33 -1.95
CA ASP A 17 2.30 7.96 -2.55
C ASP A 17 2.07 7.38 -3.94
N CYS A 18 0.86 6.92 -4.21
CA CYS A 18 0.49 6.35 -5.50
C CYS A 18 -0.61 7.17 -6.13
N ASN A 19 -0.43 7.50 -7.42
CA ASN A 19 -1.42 8.28 -8.17
C ASN A 19 -1.62 7.66 -9.54
N GLY A 20 -2.87 7.40 -9.90
CA GLY A 20 -3.21 6.85 -11.18
C GLY A 20 -4.04 5.59 -11.06
N ARG A 21 -3.64 4.56 -11.80
CA ARG A 21 -4.36 3.29 -11.82
C ARG A 21 -3.43 2.13 -11.48
N VAL A 22 -3.94 1.20 -10.71
CA VAL A 22 -3.19 -0.03 -10.41
C VAL A 22 -3.86 -1.15 -11.20
N VAL A 23 -3.33 -1.40 -12.39
CA VAL A 23 -3.90 -2.36 -13.32
C VAL A 23 -2.86 -3.39 -13.72
N PHE A 24 -3.35 -4.48 -14.29
CA PHE A 24 -2.48 -5.56 -14.77
C PHE A 24 -1.47 -5.02 -15.77
N GLY A 25 -0.24 -5.53 -15.71
CA GLY A 25 0.80 -5.19 -16.66
C GLY A 25 1.86 -4.30 -16.05
N GLU A 26 2.25 -3.26 -16.77
CA GLU A 26 3.38 -2.42 -16.39
C GLU A 26 3.16 -1.72 -15.05
N GLU A 27 1.96 -1.18 -14.83
CA GLU A 27 1.67 -0.48 -13.58
C GLU A 27 1.80 -1.39 -12.37
N SER A 28 1.26 -2.60 -12.46
CA SER A 28 1.37 -3.56 -11.37
C SER A 28 2.82 -4.01 -11.16
N ALA A 29 3.55 -4.21 -12.24
CA ALA A 29 4.96 -4.59 -12.15
C ALA A 29 5.78 -3.48 -11.51
N ASP A 30 5.54 -2.23 -11.89
CA ASP A 30 6.24 -1.08 -11.33
C ASP A 30 5.98 -0.96 -9.82
N LEU A 31 4.73 -1.13 -9.42
CA LEU A 31 4.38 -1.06 -8.00
C LEU A 31 5.09 -2.17 -7.21
N ARG A 32 5.05 -3.38 -7.73
CA ARG A 32 5.68 -4.52 -7.08
C ARG A 32 7.19 -4.32 -6.94
N ASP A 33 7.84 -3.89 -8.02
CA ASP A 33 9.29 -3.69 -8.01
C ASP A 33 9.68 -2.57 -7.06
N THR A 34 8.91 -1.49 -7.03
CA THR A 34 9.16 -0.37 -6.13
C THR A 34 9.07 -0.81 -4.68
N VAL A 35 8.02 -1.52 -4.31
CA VAL A 35 7.84 -1.95 -2.93
C VAL A 35 8.92 -2.96 -2.52
N LYS A 36 9.27 -3.88 -3.42
CA LYS A 36 10.36 -4.83 -3.12
C LYS A 36 11.66 -4.10 -2.83
N ARG A 37 11.98 -3.08 -3.62
CA ARG A 37 13.18 -2.29 -3.41
C ARG A 37 13.11 -1.56 -2.06
N LEU A 38 11.97 -0.98 -1.73
CA LEU A 38 11.80 -0.26 -0.48
C LEU A 38 11.90 -1.19 0.73
N LEU A 39 11.44 -2.41 0.60
CA LEU A 39 11.53 -3.40 1.69
C LEU A 39 12.97 -3.79 2.01
N SER A 40 13.90 -3.54 1.12
CA SER A 40 15.31 -3.75 1.43
C SER A 40 15.86 -2.65 2.33
N GLU A 41 15.16 -1.53 2.43
CA GLU A 41 15.59 -0.37 3.20
C GLU A 41 14.81 -0.20 4.50
N THR A 42 13.55 -0.63 4.53
CA THR A 42 12.70 -0.46 5.70
C THR A 42 11.72 -1.62 5.81
N LYS A 43 11.25 -1.87 7.02
CA LYS A 43 10.24 -2.89 7.27
C LYS A 43 8.86 -2.29 7.53
N GLN A 44 8.72 -0.97 7.46
CA GLN A 44 7.45 -0.29 7.75
C GLN A 44 7.13 0.67 6.62
N ILE A 45 6.11 0.33 5.85
CA ILE A 45 5.71 1.13 4.70
C ILE A 45 4.23 1.48 4.82
N VAL A 46 3.91 2.77 4.65
CA VAL A 46 2.53 3.22 4.49
C VAL A 46 2.31 3.44 2.99
N LEU A 47 1.31 2.77 2.45
CA LEU A 47 0.93 2.91 1.05
C LEU A 47 -0.28 3.83 0.98
N ASN A 48 -0.06 5.04 0.50
CA ASN A 48 -1.11 6.03 0.38
C ASN A 48 -1.76 5.91 -0.99
N LEU A 49 -3.00 5.44 -1.02
CA LEU A 49 -3.74 5.18 -2.24
C LEU A 49 -4.75 6.28 -2.55
N GLY A 50 -4.61 7.45 -1.93
CA GLY A 50 -5.54 8.56 -2.13
C GLY A 50 -5.63 9.06 -3.55
N GLY A 51 -4.58 8.87 -4.33
CA GLY A 51 -4.58 9.24 -5.75
C GLY A 51 -4.90 8.10 -6.69
N VAL A 52 -5.24 6.91 -6.18
CA VAL A 52 -5.56 5.76 -7.02
C VAL A 52 -7.06 5.70 -7.23
N ASN A 53 -7.49 5.95 -8.46
CA ASN A 53 -8.91 6.02 -8.79
C ASN A 53 -9.45 4.76 -9.46
N TYR A 54 -8.60 3.78 -9.72
CA TYR A 54 -9.05 2.55 -10.37
C TYR A 54 -8.06 1.40 -10.10
N ILE A 55 -8.63 0.23 -9.84
CA ILE A 55 -7.87 -1.02 -9.68
C ILE A 55 -8.64 -2.11 -10.40
N ASP A 56 -7.94 -2.92 -11.22
CA ASP A 56 -8.56 -4.11 -11.81
C ASP A 56 -8.15 -5.36 -11.02
N SER A 57 -8.58 -6.53 -11.49
CA SER A 57 -8.27 -7.78 -10.79
C SER A 57 -6.77 -8.06 -10.73
N GLY A 58 -6.02 -7.65 -11.75
CA GLY A 58 -4.56 -7.79 -11.72
C GLY A 58 -3.93 -6.89 -10.68
N GLY A 59 -4.45 -5.67 -10.54
CA GLY A 59 -4.00 -4.75 -9.51
C GLY A 59 -4.32 -5.27 -8.10
N LEU A 60 -5.51 -5.84 -7.92
CA LEU A 60 -5.87 -6.46 -6.65
C LEU A 60 -4.90 -7.59 -6.30
N GLY A 61 -4.61 -8.44 -7.27
CA GLY A 61 -3.64 -9.52 -7.07
C GLY A 61 -2.28 -8.99 -6.69
N THR A 62 -1.88 -7.86 -7.27
CA THR A 62 -0.62 -7.22 -6.93
C THR A 62 -0.61 -6.72 -5.48
N LEU A 63 -1.71 -6.11 -5.02
CA LEU A 63 -1.78 -5.67 -3.62
C LEU A 63 -1.64 -6.87 -2.67
N VAL A 64 -2.31 -7.98 -2.97
CA VAL A 64 -2.20 -9.18 -2.15
C VAL A 64 -0.76 -9.69 -2.16
N ALA A 65 -0.11 -9.70 -3.32
CA ALA A 65 1.28 -10.11 -3.43
C ALA A 65 2.21 -9.21 -2.60
N LEU A 66 1.93 -7.91 -2.55
CA LEU A 66 2.72 -7.00 -1.74
C LEU A 66 2.60 -7.31 -0.26
N TYR A 67 1.41 -7.64 0.20
CA TYR A 67 1.21 -8.03 1.59
C TYR A 67 2.07 -9.26 1.91
N THR A 68 2.01 -10.27 1.06
CA THR A 68 2.79 -11.49 1.26
C THR A 68 4.29 -11.22 1.22
N THR A 69 4.73 -10.41 0.25
CA THR A 69 6.14 -10.07 0.11
C THR A 69 6.66 -9.36 1.36
N ALA A 70 5.88 -8.39 1.88
CA ALA A 70 6.28 -7.67 3.08
C ALA A 70 6.35 -8.61 4.27
N HIS A 71 5.35 -9.46 4.44
CA HIS A 71 5.33 -10.41 5.54
C HIS A 71 6.54 -11.34 5.50
N ASN A 72 6.87 -11.86 4.33
CA ASN A 72 8.02 -12.77 4.18
C ASN A 72 9.34 -12.05 4.42
N ALA A 73 9.39 -10.75 4.20
CA ALA A 73 10.59 -9.95 4.46
C ALA A 73 10.69 -9.50 5.93
N GLY A 74 9.74 -9.88 6.77
CA GLY A 74 9.71 -9.46 8.17
C GLY A 74 9.19 -8.05 8.36
N GLY A 75 8.48 -7.51 7.36
CA GLY A 75 7.94 -6.17 7.41
C GLY A 75 6.43 -6.13 7.37
N SER A 76 5.90 -4.93 7.25
CA SER A 76 4.46 -4.72 7.21
C SER A 76 4.13 -3.53 6.31
N ILE A 77 3.03 -3.62 5.60
CA ILE A 77 2.50 -2.55 4.78
C ILE A 77 1.12 -2.19 5.33
N LYS A 78 0.90 -0.89 5.56
CA LYS A 78 -0.40 -0.38 5.97
C LYS A 78 -0.94 0.51 4.87
N LEU A 79 -2.22 0.38 4.56
CA LEU A 79 -2.87 1.18 3.52
C LEU A 79 -3.61 2.34 4.13
N CYS A 80 -3.64 3.47 3.44
CA CYS A 80 -4.41 4.61 3.92
C CYS A 80 -5.03 5.39 2.77
N ASN A 81 -6.01 6.20 3.11
CA ASN A 81 -6.69 7.12 2.18
C ASN A 81 -7.28 6.43 0.96
N LEU A 82 -7.87 5.26 1.15
CA LEU A 82 -8.52 4.58 0.03
C LEU A 82 -9.62 5.47 -0.53
N THR A 83 -9.67 5.59 -1.86
CA THR A 83 -10.84 6.20 -2.49
C THR A 83 -12.02 5.27 -2.25
N GLN A 84 -13.23 5.81 -2.34
CA GLN A 84 -14.41 4.99 -2.11
C GLN A 84 -14.46 3.81 -3.07
N ARG A 85 -14.09 4.05 -4.32
CA ARG A 85 -14.08 2.98 -5.34
C ARG A 85 -13.16 1.83 -4.95
N VAL A 86 -11.96 2.15 -4.52
CA VAL A 86 -10.98 1.13 -4.11
C VAL A 86 -11.44 0.44 -2.84
N GLY A 87 -11.91 1.21 -1.87
CA GLY A 87 -12.41 0.65 -0.62
C GLY A 87 -13.58 -0.30 -0.84
N ASP A 88 -14.54 0.09 -1.69
CA ASP A 88 -15.68 -0.76 -1.99
C ASP A 88 -15.22 -2.06 -2.66
N LEU A 89 -14.27 -1.98 -3.56
CA LEU A 89 -13.76 -3.16 -4.24
C LEU A 89 -13.08 -4.12 -3.26
N LEU A 90 -12.30 -3.60 -2.33
CA LEU A 90 -11.67 -4.43 -1.31
C LEU A 90 -12.72 -5.06 -0.40
N GLN A 91 -13.79 -4.33 -0.09
CA GLN A 91 -14.86 -4.86 0.74
C GLN A 91 -15.61 -5.99 0.04
N VAL A 92 -15.98 -5.78 -1.22
CA VAL A 92 -16.72 -6.78 -2.00
C VAL A 92 -15.92 -8.05 -2.17
N THR A 93 -14.61 -7.93 -2.37
CA THR A 93 -13.73 -9.08 -2.52
C THR A 93 -13.26 -9.65 -1.18
N LYS A 94 -13.70 -9.05 -0.08
CA LYS A 94 -13.32 -9.45 1.29
C LYS A 94 -11.84 -9.30 1.58
N LEU A 95 -11.14 -8.54 0.78
CA LEU A 95 -9.70 -8.31 0.98
C LEU A 95 -9.42 -7.32 2.10
N LEU A 96 -10.42 -6.57 2.56
CA LEU A 96 -10.22 -5.68 3.71
C LEU A 96 -9.80 -6.45 4.97
N THR A 97 -10.12 -7.73 5.05
CA THR A 97 -9.74 -8.54 6.21
C THR A 97 -8.26 -8.92 6.19
N ILE A 98 -7.62 -8.82 5.03
CA ILE A 98 -6.21 -9.16 4.87
C ILE A 98 -5.33 -7.96 5.17
N PHE A 99 -5.76 -6.77 4.72
CA PHE A 99 -4.95 -5.56 4.83
C PHE A 99 -5.27 -4.79 6.09
N GLU A 100 -4.27 -4.08 6.61
CA GLU A 100 -4.47 -3.09 7.66
C GLU A 100 -4.73 -1.76 6.97
N VAL A 101 -5.96 -1.30 7.05
CA VAL A 101 -6.42 -0.11 6.34
C VAL A 101 -6.80 0.98 7.33
N TYR A 102 -6.34 2.19 7.07
CA TYR A 102 -6.59 3.34 7.93
C TYR A 102 -7.23 4.47 7.13
N ASP A 103 -8.07 5.27 7.80
CA ASP A 103 -8.78 6.36 7.13
C ASP A 103 -7.84 7.50 6.75
N SER A 104 -6.71 7.62 7.43
CA SER A 104 -5.76 8.70 7.17
C SER A 104 -4.33 8.19 7.23
N GLU A 105 -3.45 8.94 6.58
CA GLU A 105 -2.02 8.66 6.64
C GLU A 105 -1.52 8.76 8.08
N GLU A 106 -1.99 9.78 8.81
CA GLU A 106 -1.60 9.98 10.19
C GLU A 106 -1.94 8.77 11.05
N ALA A 107 -3.14 8.21 10.87
CA ALA A 107 -3.55 7.04 11.63
C ALA A 107 -2.67 5.83 11.31
N ALA A 108 -2.31 5.65 10.04
CA ALA A 108 -1.44 4.54 9.64
C ALA A 108 -0.04 4.70 10.25
N ILE A 109 0.49 5.91 10.23
CA ILE A 109 1.81 6.19 10.80
C ILE A 109 1.81 5.94 12.30
N GLU A 110 0.78 6.42 13.01
CA GLU A 110 0.68 6.22 14.44
C GLU A 110 0.54 4.75 14.82
N ALA A 111 -0.16 3.98 13.99
CA ALA A 111 -0.29 2.55 14.23
C ALA A 111 1.08 1.85 14.20
N PHE A 112 1.95 2.25 13.27
CA PHE A 112 3.32 1.72 13.25
C PHE A 112 4.10 2.15 14.49
N ARG A 113 3.97 3.41 14.87
CA ARG A 113 4.73 3.95 16.00
C ARG A 113 4.31 3.30 17.31
N LYS A 114 3.01 3.06 17.49
CA LYS A 114 2.51 2.39 18.69
C LYS A 114 3.01 0.94 18.76
N GLY A 115 3.00 0.25 17.63
CA GLY A 115 3.54 -1.10 17.58
C GLY A 115 5.01 -1.15 17.93
N ALA A 116 5.78 -0.18 17.45
CA ALA A 116 7.21 -0.10 17.75
C ALA A 116 7.47 0.22 19.23
N ALA A 117 6.57 0.97 19.85
CA ALA A 117 6.69 1.34 21.26
C ALA A 117 6.32 0.20 22.20
N ALA A 118 5.53 -0.74 21.72
CA ALA A 118 5.14 -1.88 22.51
C ALA A 118 6.26 -2.90 22.57
#